data_33795de65a9bab1da5a0d2423d031fb8
#
_entry.id   33795de65a9bab1da5a0d2423d031fb8
#
_cell.length_a   1.000
_cell.length_b   1.000
_cell.length_c   1.000
_cell.angle_alpha   90.00
_cell.angle_beta   90.00
_cell.angle_gamma   90.00
#
_symmetry.space_group_name_H-M   'P 1'
#
loop_
_entity.id
_entity.type
_entity.pdbx_description
1 polymer ?
#
loop_
_entity_poly.entity_id
_entity_poly.type
_entity_poly.pdbx_seq_one_letter_code
_entity_poly.pdbx_strand_id
1 'polypeptide(L)'
;MAVRLAGNETSMLGQFQLADNDILFEPLIPLTRGLHYTIWLGNKRLGEVAIPNLNPDDKPTVLGIYPTQDSLPENLLKIYLHFSRPMREGQSPKYVAILKNKNDTLPGVLLDLQPELWNADRTLLTLWLDPGRIKRDLQPNKRLGAPLQTGVPYQIVVSANWPDTQGATLGRSATKSFVTVPRDSLSPDPEQWSINQPKQGSLDPLEVTFGEPLDYSLLTETLHVIDEEGRAIAGKWQPVDEEKRGLFKPVMSWNTGQYRLKIESRLEDLAGNNLNRPFDRDITRKNKSPTPHLFVDMLFRVK
;
A
#
# COMPACT_ATOMS: atom_id res chain seq x y z
N MET A 1 18.58 3.43 33.69
CA MET A 1 18.01 4.72 33.28
C MET A 1 16.51 4.52 32.99
N ALA A 2 15.67 5.54 33.17
CA ALA A 2 14.25 5.46 32.91
C ALA A 2 13.75 6.79 32.36
N VAL A 3 12.81 6.75 31.42
CA VAL A 3 12.05 7.90 30.92
C VAL A 3 10.61 7.69 31.35
N ARG A 4 9.99 8.70 31.94
CA ARG A 4 8.63 8.63 32.52
C ARG A 4 7.82 9.83 32.05
N LEU A 5 6.52 9.65 31.84
CA LEU A 5 5.60 10.78 31.69
C LEU A 5 5.62 11.61 33.00
N ALA A 6 5.69 12.91 32.90
CA ALA A 6 5.69 13.78 34.10
C ALA A 6 4.44 13.52 34.95
N GLY A 7 4.66 13.31 36.26
CA GLY A 7 3.59 12.94 37.19
C GLY A 7 3.21 11.45 37.20
N ASN A 8 3.90 10.60 36.45
CA ASN A 8 3.68 9.15 36.40
C ASN A 8 4.96 8.41 36.86
N GLU A 9 4.80 7.33 37.65
CA GLU A 9 5.93 6.51 38.10
C GLU A 9 6.31 5.40 37.10
N THR A 10 5.43 5.08 36.13
CA THR A 10 5.66 4.03 35.17
C THR A 10 6.66 4.49 34.10
N SER A 11 7.69 3.67 33.89
CA SER A 11 8.70 3.93 32.84
C SER A 11 8.14 3.63 31.43
N MET A 12 8.49 4.49 30.49
CA MET A 12 8.24 4.25 29.08
C MET A 12 9.03 3.05 28.59
N LEU A 13 8.42 2.24 27.73
CA LEU A 13 9.11 1.16 27.04
C LEU A 13 9.97 1.72 25.90
N GLY A 14 11.18 1.21 25.78
CA GLY A 14 12.13 1.64 24.76
C GLY A 14 13.51 1.07 24.99
N GLN A 15 14.44 1.39 24.10
CA GLN A 15 15.83 0.95 24.17
C GLN A 15 16.76 2.13 24.48
N PHE A 16 17.82 1.86 25.25
CA PHE A 16 18.88 2.82 25.49
C PHE A 16 20.11 2.38 24.71
N GLN A 17 20.70 3.29 23.94
CA GLN A 17 21.91 3.08 23.19
C GLN A 17 22.98 4.07 23.67
N LEU A 18 24.22 3.61 23.76
CA LEU A 18 25.38 4.47 23.99
C LEU A 18 25.90 4.95 22.62
N ALA A 19 25.91 6.26 22.41
CA ALA A 19 26.44 6.89 21.22
C ALA A 19 27.50 7.92 21.67
N ASP A 20 28.77 7.60 21.41
CA ASP A 20 29.92 8.40 21.87
C ASP A 20 29.86 8.71 23.38
N ASN A 21 29.56 9.96 23.76
CA ASN A 21 29.43 10.42 25.12
C ASN A 21 27.97 10.59 25.57
N ASP A 22 27.01 10.23 24.71
CA ASP A 22 25.58 10.44 24.94
C ASP A 22 24.85 9.11 25.15
N ILE A 23 23.73 9.17 25.86
CA ILE A 23 22.77 8.05 25.95
C ILE A 23 21.54 8.42 25.17
N LEU A 24 21.33 7.72 24.08
CA LEU A 24 20.13 7.84 23.25
C LEU A 24 19.04 6.92 23.80
N PHE A 25 17.83 7.47 24.00
CA PHE A 25 16.64 6.69 24.29
C PHE A 25 15.74 6.61 23.07
N GLU A 26 15.50 5.41 22.57
CA GLU A 26 14.57 5.14 21.48
C GLU A 26 13.30 4.52 22.08
N PRO A 27 12.18 5.29 22.17
CA PRO A 27 10.94 4.77 22.73
C PRO A 27 10.28 3.79 21.76
N LEU A 28 9.70 2.69 22.28
CA LEU A 28 8.92 1.72 21.49
C LEU A 28 7.67 2.35 20.89
N ILE A 29 7.08 3.33 21.58
CA ILE A 29 5.96 4.13 21.10
C ILE A 29 6.41 5.59 21.10
N PRO A 30 6.22 6.34 20.00
CA PRO A 30 6.61 7.75 19.94
C PRO A 30 6.08 8.57 21.11
N LEU A 31 6.90 9.48 21.62
CA LEU A 31 6.51 10.39 22.70
C LEU A 31 5.36 11.30 22.23
N THR A 32 4.33 11.44 23.05
CA THR A 32 3.14 12.22 22.71
C THR A 32 3.44 13.71 22.77
N ARG A 33 3.07 14.44 21.74
CA ARG A 33 3.23 15.90 21.67
C ARG A 33 2.42 16.62 22.75
N GLY A 34 2.94 17.75 23.21
CA GLY A 34 2.33 18.55 24.27
C GLY A 34 2.53 17.98 25.67
N LEU A 35 3.21 16.83 25.81
CA LEU A 35 3.50 16.23 27.10
C LEU A 35 4.95 16.44 27.50
N HIS A 36 5.17 16.36 28.82
CA HIS A 36 6.48 16.46 29.44
C HIS A 36 6.93 15.10 29.92
N TYR A 37 8.19 14.78 29.72
CA TYR A 37 8.80 13.53 30.12
C TYR A 37 10.01 13.80 31.01
N THR A 38 10.13 13.02 32.07
CA THR A 38 11.23 13.14 33.02
C THR A 38 12.23 12.01 32.85
N ILE A 39 13.51 12.32 32.94
CA ILE A 39 14.62 11.38 32.79
C ILE A 39 15.19 11.07 34.16
N TRP A 40 15.35 9.78 34.46
CA TRP A 40 15.76 9.30 35.81
C TRP A 40 16.95 8.34 35.67
N LEU A 41 17.86 8.43 36.69
CA LEU A 41 18.91 7.43 36.94
C LEU A 41 18.69 6.89 38.35
N GLY A 42 18.19 5.67 38.47
CA GLY A 42 17.69 5.16 39.76
C GLY A 42 16.60 6.08 40.31
N ASN A 43 16.82 6.62 41.49
CA ASN A 43 15.88 7.54 42.16
C ASN A 43 16.22 9.03 41.93
N LYS A 44 17.26 9.33 41.12
CA LYS A 44 17.67 10.71 40.87
C LYS A 44 17.07 11.17 39.51
N ARG A 45 16.30 12.28 39.56
CA ARG A 45 15.84 12.96 38.34
C ARG A 45 17.03 13.70 37.70
N LEU A 46 17.31 13.41 36.42
CA LEU A 46 18.39 14.04 35.66
C LEU A 46 17.93 15.25 34.86
N GLY A 47 16.68 15.22 34.37
CA GLY A 47 16.17 16.28 33.52
C GLY A 47 14.71 16.07 33.13
N GLU A 48 14.25 16.99 32.29
CA GLU A 48 12.92 16.98 31.68
C GLU A 48 13.01 17.33 30.21
N VAL A 49 12.20 16.68 29.40
CA VAL A 49 12.03 16.95 27.95
C VAL A 49 10.57 17.30 27.74
N ALA A 50 10.32 18.50 27.25
CA ALA A 50 9.00 18.91 26.76
C ALA A 50 8.88 18.56 25.28
N ILE A 51 7.91 17.76 24.92
CA ILE A 51 7.61 17.52 23.51
C ILE A 51 6.72 18.67 23.02
N PRO A 52 7.14 19.43 22.02
CA PRO A 52 6.37 20.58 21.53
C PRO A 52 4.94 20.21 21.19
N ASN A 53 4.01 21.12 21.40
CA ASN A 53 2.63 20.97 20.94
C ASN A 53 2.57 20.77 19.44
N LEU A 54 1.48 20.12 18.99
CA LEU A 54 1.18 20.04 17.56
C LEU A 54 1.08 21.46 16.99
N ASN A 55 1.83 21.72 15.91
CA ASN A 55 1.53 22.87 15.09
C ASN A 55 0.16 22.61 14.41
N PRO A 56 -0.85 23.47 14.59
CA PRO A 56 -2.17 23.28 13.98
C PRO A 56 -2.12 23.14 12.45
N ASP A 57 -1.09 23.71 11.82
CA ASP A 57 -0.90 23.67 10.38
C ASP A 57 -0.11 22.45 9.89
N ASP A 58 0.57 21.73 10.80
CA ASP A 58 1.35 20.53 10.49
C ASP A 58 0.49 19.27 10.62
N LYS A 59 -0.40 19.06 9.65
CA LYS A 59 -1.34 17.92 9.61
C LYS A 59 -0.87 16.86 8.61
N PRO A 60 -1.11 15.57 8.89
CA PRO A 60 -0.98 14.53 7.86
C PRO A 60 -2.01 14.75 6.76
N THR A 61 -1.69 14.29 5.57
CA THR A 61 -2.61 14.33 4.42
C THR A 61 -2.71 12.97 3.76
N VAL A 62 -3.82 12.68 3.12
CA VAL A 62 -3.96 11.55 2.22
C VAL A 62 -3.38 11.97 0.87
N LEU A 63 -2.30 11.29 0.45
CA LEU A 63 -1.63 11.53 -0.84
C LEU A 63 -2.35 10.84 -1.99
N GLY A 64 -3.01 9.70 -1.71
CA GLY A 64 -3.76 8.94 -2.71
C GLY A 64 -4.63 7.87 -2.10
N ILE A 65 -5.70 7.53 -2.82
CA ILE A 65 -6.55 6.36 -2.59
C ILE A 65 -6.54 5.57 -3.89
N TYR A 66 -6.03 4.35 -3.83
CA TYR A 66 -5.88 3.49 -5.01
C TYR A 66 -6.81 2.26 -4.91
N PRO A 67 -7.28 1.77 -6.06
CA PRO A 67 -7.03 2.22 -7.43
C PRO A 67 -7.55 3.62 -7.71
N THR A 68 -6.90 4.34 -8.67
CA THR A 68 -7.28 5.74 -8.96
C THR A 68 -8.43 5.87 -9.95
N GLN A 69 -8.80 4.80 -10.64
CA GLN A 69 -9.86 4.78 -11.65
C GLN A 69 -11.24 5.05 -11.06
N ASP A 70 -12.11 5.65 -11.87
CA ASP A 70 -13.52 5.90 -11.51
C ASP A 70 -14.44 4.71 -11.84
N SER A 71 -13.93 3.70 -12.55
CA SER A 71 -14.63 2.45 -12.86
C SER A 71 -13.81 1.27 -12.35
N LEU A 72 -14.35 0.50 -11.39
CA LEU A 72 -13.67 -0.60 -10.73
C LEU A 72 -14.46 -1.90 -10.85
N PRO A 73 -13.83 -3.08 -10.97
CA PRO A 73 -14.56 -4.34 -11.06
C PRO A 73 -15.33 -4.63 -9.77
N GLU A 74 -16.52 -5.26 -9.88
CA GLU A 74 -17.33 -5.62 -8.70
C GLU A 74 -16.60 -6.58 -7.74
N ASN A 75 -15.58 -7.27 -8.22
CA ASN A 75 -14.71 -8.14 -7.43
C ASN A 75 -13.36 -7.50 -7.12
N LEU A 76 -13.32 -6.15 -7.02
CA LEU A 76 -12.17 -5.43 -6.48
C LEU A 76 -11.68 -6.11 -5.21
N LEU A 77 -10.37 -6.41 -5.15
CA LEU A 77 -9.81 -7.15 -4.02
C LEU A 77 -9.19 -6.26 -2.96
N LYS A 78 -8.49 -5.20 -3.37
CA LYS A 78 -7.71 -4.36 -2.46
C LYS A 78 -7.92 -2.87 -2.73
N ILE A 79 -7.78 -2.10 -1.66
CA ILE A 79 -7.75 -0.64 -1.68
C ILE A 79 -6.49 -0.22 -0.92
N TYR A 80 -5.78 0.80 -1.42
CA TYR A 80 -4.61 1.34 -0.76
C TYR A 80 -4.84 2.78 -0.35
N LEU A 81 -4.47 3.11 0.87
CA LEU A 81 -4.47 4.48 1.38
C LEU A 81 -3.03 4.92 1.61
N HIS A 82 -2.60 5.95 0.87
CA HIS A 82 -1.25 6.50 0.97
C HIS A 82 -1.28 7.83 1.71
N PHE A 83 -0.47 7.94 2.76
CA PHE A 83 -0.41 9.10 3.65
C PHE A 83 0.95 9.79 3.56
N SER A 84 0.98 11.08 3.86
CA SER A 84 2.20 11.90 3.83
C SER A 84 3.19 11.58 4.95
N ARG A 85 2.76 10.86 5.99
CA ARG A 85 3.58 10.44 7.13
C ARG A 85 2.95 9.26 7.88
N PRO A 86 3.69 8.64 8.83
CA PRO A 86 3.23 7.46 9.56
C PRO A 86 1.94 7.70 10.32
N MET A 87 0.92 6.88 10.09
CA MET A 87 -0.38 6.95 10.75
C MET A 87 -0.46 5.99 11.93
N ARG A 88 -1.41 6.23 12.84
CA ARG A 88 -1.69 5.33 13.95
C ARG A 88 -2.41 4.09 13.44
N GLU A 89 -1.81 2.93 13.67
CA GLU A 89 -2.33 1.62 13.30
C GLU A 89 -3.42 1.09 14.25
N GLY A 90 -4.09 0.00 13.86
CA GLY A 90 -5.11 -0.69 14.66
C GLY A 90 -6.44 0.08 14.74
N GLN A 91 -6.69 1.03 13.86
CA GLN A 91 -7.84 1.92 13.95
C GLN A 91 -8.57 2.14 12.63
N SER A 92 -8.16 1.49 11.54
CA SER A 92 -8.78 1.69 10.22
C SER A 92 -10.30 1.48 10.20
N PRO A 93 -10.91 0.51 10.94
CA PRO A 93 -12.35 0.35 10.95
C PRO A 93 -13.13 1.54 11.52
N LYS A 94 -12.47 2.41 12.31
CA LYS A 94 -13.07 3.63 12.86
C LYS A 94 -13.03 4.80 11.90
N TYR A 95 -12.06 4.79 10.98
CA TYR A 95 -11.73 5.96 10.16
C TYR A 95 -11.92 5.75 8.67
N VAL A 96 -12.21 4.52 8.23
CA VAL A 96 -12.48 4.20 6.82
C VAL A 96 -13.86 3.59 6.68
N ALA A 97 -14.62 4.09 5.73
CA ALA A 97 -15.92 3.55 5.36
C ALA A 97 -16.09 3.46 3.84
N ILE A 98 -16.84 2.46 3.39
CA ILE A 98 -17.35 2.39 2.02
C ILE A 98 -18.85 2.72 2.07
N LEU A 99 -19.25 3.73 1.30
CA LEU A 99 -20.64 4.14 1.16
C LEU A 99 -21.20 3.67 -0.18
N LYS A 100 -22.41 3.13 -0.17
CA LYS A 100 -23.22 2.86 -1.37
C LYS A 100 -24.12 4.07 -1.63
N ASN A 101 -24.23 4.52 -2.88
CA ASN A 101 -25.04 5.66 -3.26
C ASN A 101 -24.78 6.93 -2.42
N LYS A 102 -23.55 7.12 -1.91
CA LYS A 102 -23.09 8.23 -1.07
C LYS A 102 -23.65 8.29 0.36
N ASN A 103 -24.67 7.53 0.71
CA ASN A 103 -25.38 7.67 1.99
C ASN A 103 -25.38 6.38 2.83
N ASP A 104 -25.34 5.21 2.19
CA ASP A 104 -25.51 3.95 2.88
C ASP A 104 -24.13 3.35 3.22
N THR A 105 -23.74 3.39 4.47
CA THR A 105 -22.52 2.71 4.93
C THR A 105 -22.66 1.20 4.79
N LEU A 106 -21.70 0.55 4.14
CA LEU A 106 -21.66 -0.88 3.98
C LEU A 106 -20.84 -1.54 5.10
N PRO A 107 -21.48 -2.15 6.08
CA PRO A 107 -20.76 -2.87 7.14
C PRO A 107 -20.16 -4.19 6.63
N GLY A 108 -18.97 -4.54 7.15
CA GLY A 108 -18.33 -5.84 6.86
C GLY A 108 -17.97 -6.08 5.40
N VAL A 109 -17.69 -5.01 4.65
CA VAL A 109 -17.16 -5.09 3.28
C VAL A 109 -15.65 -5.20 3.31
N LEU A 110 -15.01 -4.44 4.19
CA LEU A 110 -13.59 -4.53 4.44
C LEU A 110 -13.31 -5.62 5.48
N LEU A 111 -12.23 -6.36 5.25
CA LEU A 111 -11.76 -7.37 6.18
C LEU A 111 -11.08 -6.68 7.37
N ASP A 112 -11.56 -6.94 8.58
CA ASP A 112 -10.91 -6.45 9.81
C ASP A 112 -9.73 -7.35 10.14
N LEU A 113 -8.54 -6.91 9.75
CA LEU A 113 -7.28 -7.61 9.98
C LEU A 113 -6.53 -7.00 11.17
N GLN A 114 -6.08 -7.87 12.08
CA GLN A 114 -5.22 -7.47 13.17
C GLN A 114 -4.00 -8.42 13.24
N PRO A 115 -2.77 -7.91 13.04
CA PRO A 115 -2.43 -6.50 12.74
C PRO A 115 -2.90 -6.05 11.35
N GLU A 116 -3.13 -4.75 11.21
CA GLU A 116 -3.41 -4.11 9.92
C GLU A 116 -2.22 -4.24 8.97
N LEU A 117 -2.48 -4.23 7.67
CA LEU A 117 -1.44 -4.40 6.65
C LEU A 117 -0.84 -3.06 6.23
N TRP A 118 0.04 -2.55 7.05
CA TRP A 118 0.85 -1.36 6.76
C TRP A 118 2.20 -1.72 6.13
N ASN A 119 2.73 -0.81 5.30
CA ASN A 119 4.16 -0.87 4.94
C ASN A 119 5.04 -0.56 6.18
N ALA A 120 6.34 -0.80 6.08
CA ALA A 120 7.28 -0.61 7.20
C ALA A 120 7.23 0.82 7.79
N ASP A 121 7.02 1.83 6.93
CA ASP A 121 6.98 3.24 7.33
C ASP A 121 5.59 3.68 7.84
N ARG A 122 4.60 2.81 7.84
CA ARG A 122 3.19 3.12 8.19
C ARG A 122 2.58 4.28 7.41
N THR A 123 3.00 4.45 6.17
CA THR A 123 2.50 5.47 5.24
C THR A 123 1.57 4.90 4.18
N LEU A 124 1.60 3.58 3.95
CA LEU A 124 0.72 2.89 3.01
C LEU A 124 -0.04 1.78 3.72
N LEU A 125 -1.36 1.89 3.75
CA LEU A 125 -2.27 0.87 4.29
C LEU A 125 -2.93 0.10 3.17
N THR A 126 -2.89 -1.23 3.26
CA THR A 126 -3.65 -2.14 2.39
C THR A 126 -4.93 -2.57 3.09
N LEU A 127 -6.07 -2.28 2.49
CA LEU A 127 -7.39 -2.72 2.92
C LEU A 127 -7.90 -3.80 1.95
N TRP A 128 -8.27 -4.94 2.47
CA TRP A 128 -8.87 -6.01 1.68
C TRP A 128 -10.38 -5.95 1.75
N LEU A 129 -11.04 -6.04 0.61
CA LEU A 129 -12.43 -6.45 0.57
C LEU A 129 -12.50 -7.95 0.90
N ASP A 130 -13.57 -8.38 1.57
CA ASP A 130 -13.68 -9.75 2.08
C ASP A 130 -13.54 -10.81 0.94
N PRO A 131 -12.41 -11.53 0.85
CA PRO A 131 -12.17 -12.53 -0.20
C PRO A 131 -13.19 -13.68 -0.16
N GLY A 132 -13.71 -13.98 1.02
CA GLY A 132 -14.74 -15.00 1.19
C GLY A 132 -16.08 -14.60 0.56
N ARG A 133 -16.37 -13.29 0.47
CA ARG A 133 -17.54 -12.76 -0.22
C ARG A 133 -17.30 -12.52 -1.71
N ILE A 134 -16.03 -12.26 -2.11
CA ILE A 134 -15.65 -12.09 -3.52
C ILE A 134 -15.70 -13.43 -4.26
N LYS A 135 -15.15 -14.49 -3.68
CA LYS A 135 -15.14 -15.83 -4.28
C LYS A 135 -16.55 -16.42 -4.28
N ARG A 136 -17.04 -16.73 -5.47
CA ARG A 136 -18.33 -17.43 -5.66
C ARG A 136 -18.27 -18.81 -5.00
N ASP A 137 -19.42 -19.33 -4.64
CA ASP A 137 -19.58 -20.64 -4.01
C ASP A 137 -19.03 -20.82 -2.59
N LEU A 138 -18.31 -19.85 -2.04
CA LEU A 138 -17.95 -19.86 -0.63
C LEU A 138 -19.14 -19.47 0.26
N GLN A 139 -19.18 -20.01 1.49
CA GLN A 139 -20.27 -19.75 2.43
C GLN A 139 -20.51 -18.27 2.74
N PRO A 140 -19.47 -17.42 2.92
CA PRO A 140 -19.68 -15.98 3.09
C PRO A 140 -20.38 -15.33 1.90
N ASN A 141 -20.01 -15.68 0.66
CA ASN A 141 -20.66 -15.18 -0.55
C ASN A 141 -22.11 -15.61 -0.63
N LYS A 142 -22.40 -16.91 -0.40
CA LYS A 142 -23.77 -17.45 -0.44
C LYS A 142 -24.69 -16.78 0.58
N ARG A 143 -24.17 -16.44 1.77
CA ARG A 143 -24.96 -15.87 2.88
C ARG A 143 -25.11 -14.36 2.80
N LEU A 144 -24.04 -13.64 2.43
CA LEU A 144 -23.98 -12.17 2.51
C LEU A 144 -23.94 -11.49 1.12
N GLY A 145 -23.76 -12.28 0.05
CA GLY A 145 -23.55 -11.78 -1.30
C GLY A 145 -22.15 -11.17 -1.51
N ALA A 146 -21.89 -10.73 -2.74
CA ALA A 146 -20.66 -10.03 -3.09
C ALA A 146 -20.54 -8.70 -2.30
N PRO A 147 -19.31 -8.24 -1.99
CA PRO A 147 -19.09 -6.95 -1.32
C PRO A 147 -19.63 -5.77 -2.10
N LEU A 148 -19.40 -5.76 -3.41
CA LEU A 148 -19.84 -4.74 -4.36
C LEU A 148 -20.78 -5.35 -5.39
N GLN A 149 -21.58 -4.51 -6.05
CA GLN A 149 -22.57 -4.92 -7.07
C GLN A 149 -22.34 -4.12 -8.33
N THR A 150 -22.36 -4.76 -9.49
CA THR A 150 -22.20 -4.12 -10.81
C THR A 150 -23.15 -2.95 -11.03
N GLY A 151 -22.65 -1.87 -11.59
CA GLY A 151 -23.44 -0.68 -11.98
C GLY A 151 -23.80 0.23 -10.82
N VAL A 152 -23.28 -0.03 -9.62
CA VAL A 152 -23.61 0.74 -8.42
C VAL A 152 -22.50 1.75 -8.10
N PRO A 153 -22.84 3.02 -7.80
CA PRO A 153 -21.85 4.00 -7.34
C PRO A 153 -21.48 3.78 -5.87
N TYR A 154 -20.18 3.84 -5.59
CA TYR A 154 -19.60 3.73 -4.26
C TYR A 154 -18.67 4.91 -3.96
N GLN A 155 -18.43 5.13 -2.69
CA GLN A 155 -17.46 6.12 -2.21
C GLN A 155 -16.65 5.54 -1.05
N ILE A 156 -15.34 5.60 -1.15
CA ILE A 156 -14.42 5.38 -0.05
C ILE A 156 -14.28 6.70 0.69
N VAL A 157 -14.44 6.67 2.01
CA VAL A 157 -14.31 7.87 2.87
C VAL A 157 -13.27 7.60 3.94
N VAL A 158 -12.27 8.49 4.02
CA VAL A 158 -11.25 8.52 5.09
C VAL A 158 -11.55 9.69 6.00
N SER A 159 -11.77 9.42 7.28
CA SER A 159 -12.19 10.42 8.26
C SER A 159 -11.11 11.46 8.55
N ALA A 160 -11.51 12.73 8.65
CA ALA A 160 -10.66 13.83 9.10
C ALA A 160 -10.04 13.61 10.50
N ASN A 161 -10.65 12.76 11.31
CA ASN A 161 -10.26 12.52 12.71
C ASN A 161 -9.19 11.43 12.87
N TRP A 162 -8.71 10.81 11.77
CA TRP A 162 -7.67 9.79 11.88
C TRP A 162 -6.34 10.42 12.31
N PRO A 163 -5.77 10.02 13.45
CA PRO A 163 -4.52 10.60 13.93
C PRO A 163 -3.30 9.90 13.32
N ASP A 164 -2.23 10.66 13.15
CA ASP A 164 -0.89 10.12 12.91
C ASP A 164 -0.29 9.51 14.20
N THR A 165 0.92 8.98 14.13
CA THR A 165 1.63 8.40 15.27
C THR A 165 1.90 9.39 16.39
N GLN A 166 1.86 10.70 16.11
CA GLN A 166 2.11 11.78 17.05
C GLN A 166 0.81 12.43 17.58
N GLY A 167 -0.35 12.01 17.09
CA GLY A 167 -1.66 12.49 17.51
C GLY A 167 -2.26 13.61 16.67
N ALA A 168 -1.56 14.10 15.63
CA ALA A 168 -2.15 15.07 14.69
C ALA A 168 -3.16 14.38 13.77
N THR A 169 -4.36 14.93 13.67
CA THR A 169 -5.41 14.39 12.80
C THR A 169 -5.26 14.90 11.36
N LEU A 170 -5.85 14.19 10.39
CA LEU A 170 -5.89 14.62 8.99
C LEU A 170 -6.50 16.01 8.79
N GLY A 171 -7.40 16.42 9.68
CA GLY A 171 -8.03 17.74 9.65
C GLY A 171 -9.10 17.92 8.57
N ARG A 172 -9.03 17.19 7.46
CA ARG A 172 -10.13 17.07 6.49
C ARG A 172 -10.26 15.63 6.00
N SER A 173 -11.49 15.23 5.68
CA SER A 173 -11.75 13.93 5.10
C SER A 173 -11.23 13.85 3.67
N ALA A 174 -10.75 12.66 3.27
CA ALA A 174 -10.46 12.34 1.88
C ALA A 174 -11.52 11.36 1.36
N THR A 175 -11.90 11.53 0.11
CA THR A 175 -12.91 10.69 -0.51
C THR A 175 -12.51 10.28 -1.92
N LYS A 176 -12.89 9.05 -2.33
CA LYS A 176 -12.81 8.58 -3.70
C LYS A 176 -14.13 7.95 -4.10
N SER A 177 -14.73 8.48 -5.16
CA SER A 177 -15.95 7.92 -5.75
C SER A 177 -15.59 7.01 -6.94
N PHE A 178 -16.34 5.94 -7.14
CA PHE A 178 -16.24 5.06 -8.29
C PHE A 178 -17.57 4.39 -8.58
N VAL A 179 -17.70 3.87 -9.81
CA VAL A 179 -18.82 3.02 -10.22
C VAL A 179 -18.27 1.63 -10.51
N THR A 180 -19.00 0.60 -10.08
CA THR A 180 -18.58 -0.77 -10.35
C THR A 180 -18.97 -1.21 -11.77
N VAL A 181 -18.05 -1.90 -12.42
CA VAL A 181 -18.23 -2.60 -13.69
C VAL A 181 -18.33 -4.11 -13.47
N PRO A 182 -18.73 -4.90 -14.46
CA PRO A 182 -18.77 -6.34 -14.34
C PRO A 182 -17.45 -6.94 -13.82
N ARG A 183 -17.59 -8.12 -13.21
CA ARG A 183 -16.49 -8.92 -12.67
C ARG A 183 -15.36 -9.12 -13.67
N ASP A 184 -14.14 -8.94 -13.24
CA ASP A 184 -12.95 -9.34 -13.94
C ASP A 184 -12.56 -10.78 -13.57
N SER A 185 -12.29 -11.61 -14.58
CA SER A 185 -11.93 -13.03 -14.43
C SER A 185 -10.75 -13.41 -15.33
N LEU A 186 -10.10 -12.43 -15.93
CA LEU A 186 -8.95 -12.62 -16.81
C LEU A 186 -7.67 -12.33 -16.01
N SER A 187 -6.62 -13.07 -16.29
CA SER A 187 -5.29 -12.78 -15.77
C SER A 187 -4.59 -11.75 -16.62
N PRO A 188 -3.77 -10.86 -16.06
CA PRO A 188 -2.92 -9.97 -16.84
C PRO A 188 -2.04 -10.77 -17.82
N ASP A 189 -1.90 -10.26 -19.03
CA ASP A 189 -1.17 -10.93 -20.11
C ASP A 189 0.03 -10.08 -20.59
N PRO A 190 1.26 -10.38 -20.13
CA PRO A 190 2.46 -9.65 -20.53
C PRO A 190 2.76 -9.67 -22.03
N GLU A 191 2.19 -10.59 -22.82
CA GLU A 191 2.35 -10.60 -24.28
C GLU A 191 1.66 -9.40 -24.96
N GLN A 192 0.67 -8.81 -24.27
CA GLN A 192 -0.04 -7.61 -24.74
C GLN A 192 0.62 -6.30 -24.25
N TRP A 193 1.64 -6.38 -23.42
CA TRP A 193 2.29 -5.20 -22.88
C TRP A 193 3.26 -4.59 -23.89
N SER A 194 3.50 -3.30 -23.77
CA SER A 194 4.48 -2.59 -24.59
C SER A 194 5.49 -1.86 -23.73
N ILE A 195 6.73 -1.83 -24.22
CA ILE A 195 7.86 -1.15 -23.58
C ILE A 195 8.30 0.02 -24.45
N ASN A 196 8.24 1.24 -23.92
CA ASN A 196 8.88 2.40 -24.51
C ASN A 196 10.29 2.54 -23.91
N GLN A 197 11.30 2.35 -24.76
CA GLN A 197 12.69 2.22 -24.35
C GLN A 197 13.31 3.60 -24.08
N PRO A 198 14.09 3.76 -23.01
CA PRO A 198 14.82 4.99 -22.75
C PRO A 198 16.02 5.13 -23.69
N LYS A 199 16.58 6.35 -23.77
CA LYS A 199 17.76 6.63 -24.57
C LYS A 199 19.04 6.35 -23.78
N GLN A 200 20.10 5.90 -24.49
CA GLN A 200 21.43 5.78 -23.90
C GLN A 200 21.90 7.11 -23.27
N GLY A 201 22.59 7.01 -22.15
CA GLY A 201 23.16 8.16 -21.43
C GLY A 201 22.14 9.05 -20.72
N SER A 202 20.82 8.76 -20.86
CA SER A 202 19.77 9.50 -20.20
C SER A 202 19.37 8.90 -18.85
N LEU A 203 18.61 9.69 -18.06
CA LEU A 203 17.85 9.25 -16.90
C LEU A 203 16.36 9.12 -17.24
N ASP A 204 16.01 9.09 -18.54
CA ASP A 204 14.63 8.92 -18.97
C ASP A 204 14.03 7.65 -18.35
N PRO A 205 12.78 7.67 -17.92
CA PRO A 205 12.17 6.47 -17.37
C PRO A 205 11.98 5.40 -18.45
N LEU A 206 12.15 4.13 -18.06
CA LEU A 206 11.58 3.02 -18.81
C LEU A 206 10.08 3.03 -18.60
N GLU A 207 9.31 3.11 -19.66
CA GLU A 207 7.85 3.12 -19.60
C GLU A 207 7.29 1.77 -20.06
N VAL A 208 6.39 1.20 -19.28
CA VAL A 208 5.66 -0.03 -19.60
C VAL A 208 4.18 0.25 -19.58
N THR A 209 3.48 -0.07 -20.67
CA THR A 209 2.02 0.00 -20.76
C THR A 209 1.45 -1.40 -20.64
N PHE A 210 0.53 -1.61 -19.70
CA PHE A 210 0.01 -2.93 -19.34
C PHE A 210 -1.29 -3.30 -20.04
N GLY A 211 -1.96 -2.33 -20.67
CA GLY A 211 -3.25 -2.56 -21.32
C GLY A 211 -4.46 -2.60 -20.37
N GLU A 212 -4.23 -2.90 -19.12
CA GLU A 212 -5.20 -2.92 -18.02
C GLU A 212 -4.57 -2.36 -16.74
N PRO A 213 -5.39 -1.98 -15.74
CA PRO A 213 -4.88 -1.51 -14.46
C PRO A 213 -4.37 -2.66 -13.60
N LEU A 214 -3.19 -2.49 -13.03
CA LEU A 214 -2.57 -3.46 -12.13
C LEU A 214 -2.62 -3.00 -10.67
N ASP A 215 -2.42 -3.96 -9.77
CA ASP A 215 -2.35 -3.71 -8.32
C ASP A 215 -1.24 -2.71 -7.99
N TYR A 216 -1.60 -1.61 -7.32
CA TYR A 216 -0.71 -0.48 -7.04
C TYR A 216 0.58 -0.86 -6.31
N SER A 217 0.48 -1.67 -5.25
CA SER A 217 1.64 -2.06 -4.45
C SER A 217 2.48 -3.10 -5.17
N LEU A 218 1.85 -4.12 -5.71
CA LEU A 218 2.56 -5.19 -6.41
C LEU A 218 3.29 -4.68 -7.66
N LEU A 219 2.73 -3.71 -8.38
CA LEU A 219 3.40 -3.08 -9.51
C LEU A 219 4.77 -2.51 -9.11
N THR A 220 4.89 -1.93 -7.92
CA THR A 220 6.16 -1.36 -7.44
C THR A 220 7.13 -2.40 -6.89
N GLU A 221 6.66 -3.59 -6.52
CA GLU A 221 7.42 -4.63 -5.85
C GLU A 221 7.88 -5.77 -6.76
N THR A 222 7.11 -6.07 -7.82
CA THR A 222 7.25 -7.31 -8.60
C THR A 222 7.93 -7.13 -9.95
N LEU A 223 8.20 -5.90 -10.35
CA LEU A 223 8.85 -5.57 -11.60
C LEU A 223 10.34 -5.26 -11.38
N HIS A 224 11.22 -6.02 -12.00
CA HIS A 224 12.66 -5.86 -11.85
C HIS A 224 13.33 -5.64 -13.20
N VAL A 225 14.12 -4.59 -13.31
CA VAL A 225 14.93 -4.33 -14.51
C VAL A 225 16.30 -4.95 -14.31
N ILE A 226 16.71 -5.81 -15.24
CA ILE A 226 17.94 -6.62 -15.16
C ILE A 226 18.77 -6.37 -16.42
N ASP A 227 20.07 -6.17 -16.27
CA ASP A 227 21.02 -6.07 -17.40
C ASP A 227 21.38 -7.44 -17.99
N GLU A 228 22.23 -7.44 -19.04
CA GLU A 228 22.65 -8.67 -19.72
C GLU A 228 23.53 -9.57 -18.84
N GLU A 229 24.20 -9.01 -17.83
CA GLU A 229 25.00 -9.78 -16.85
C GLU A 229 24.14 -10.30 -15.68
N GLY A 230 22.84 -10.04 -15.68
CA GLY A 230 21.92 -10.49 -14.65
C GLY A 230 21.89 -9.61 -13.40
N ARG A 231 22.45 -8.40 -13.43
CA ARG A 231 22.45 -7.46 -12.29
C ARG A 231 21.19 -6.62 -12.33
N ALA A 232 20.60 -6.41 -11.16
CA ALA A 232 19.45 -5.54 -11.03
C ALA A 232 19.84 -4.07 -11.20
N ILE A 233 19.10 -3.33 -12.01
CA ILE A 233 19.26 -1.89 -12.16
C ILE A 233 18.55 -1.19 -10.99
N ALA A 234 19.29 -0.38 -10.26
CA ALA A 234 18.73 0.40 -9.15
C ALA A 234 17.82 1.50 -9.68
N GLY A 235 16.62 1.59 -9.13
CA GLY A 235 15.62 2.56 -9.53
C GLY A 235 14.31 2.38 -8.76
N LYS A 236 13.29 3.16 -9.14
CA LYS A 236 11.96 3.10 -8.52
C LYS A 236 10.86 3.07 -9.56
N TRP A 237 9.90 2.19 -9.37
CA TRP A 237 8.67 2.17 -10.14
C TRP A 237 7.69 3.21 -9.61
N GLN A 238 6.99 3.85 -10.52
CA GLN A 238 5.89 4.77 -10.27
C GLN A 238 4.70 4.39 -11.14
N PRO A 239 3.59 3.90 -10.56
CA PRO A 239 2.34 3.72 -11.29
C PRO A 239 1.80 5.06 -11.77
N VAL A 240 1.33 5.13 -13.00
CA VAL A 240 0.71 6.32 -13.61
C VAL A 240 -0.45 5.88 -14.51
N ASP A 241 -1.22 6.85 -15.01
CA ASP A 241 -2.32 6.62 -15.93
C ASP A 241 -3.31 5.57 -15.40
N GLU A 242 -3.83 5.82 -14.21
CA GLU A 242 -4.78 4.93 -13.55
C GLU A 242 -4.23 3.49 -13.37
N GLU A 243 -2.96 3.35 -12.97
CA GLU A 243 -2.24 2.08 -12.80
C GLU A 243 -2.13 1.22 -14.08
N LYS A 244 -2.43 1.80 -15.26
CA LYS A 244 -2.29 1.13 -16.59
C LYS A 244 -0.88 1.24 -17.15
N ARG A 245 -0.04 2.10 -16.58
CA ARG A 245 1.35 2.29 -16.97
C ARG A 245 2.27 2.33 -15.75
N GLY A 246 3.48 1.81 -15.93
CA GLY A 246 4.56 1.91 -14.96
C GLY A 246 5.75 2.69 -15.52
N LEU A 247 6.26 3.64 -14.74
CA LEU A 247 7.48 4.36 -15.06
C LEU A 247 8.60 3.91 -14.11
N PHE A 248 9.63 3.29 -14.65
CA PHE A 248 10.83 2.97 -13.87
C PHE A 248 11.85 4.10 -14.02
N LYS A 249 12.14 4.79 -12.93
CA LYS A 249 13.16 5.85 -12.88
C LYS A 249 14.47 5.27 -12.36
N PRO A 250 15.50 5.15 -13.21
CA PRO A 250 16.78 4.61 -12.79
C PRO A 250 17.54 5.61 -11.90
N VAL A 251 18.42 5.10 -11.03
CA VAL A 251 19.33 5.93 -10.21
C VAL A 251 20.51 6.42 -11.05
N MET A 252 20.93 5.65 -12.04
CA MET A 252 22.05 5.97 -12.93
C MET A 252 21.59 5.98 -14.39
N SER A 253 22.30 6.71 -15.24
CA SER A 253 22.01 6.77 -16.67
C SER A 253 22.12 5.39 -17.35
N TRP A 254 21.29 5.19 -18.36
CA TRP A 254 21.23 3.94 -19.13
C TRP A 254 22.51 3.74 -19.96
N ASN A 255 23.09 2.57 -19.90
CA ASN A 255 24.13 2.13 -20.82
C ASN A 255 23.49 1.47 -22.06
N THR A 256 24.23 1.49 -23.18
CA THR A 256 23.86 0.69 -24.35
C THR A 256 23.93 -0.80 -23.98
N GLY A 257 22.92 -1.56 -24.35
CA GLY A 257 22.92 -3.01 -24.06
C GLY A 257 21.52 -3.60 -24.16
N GLN A 258 21.47 -4.90 -23.93
CA GLN A 258 20.23 -5.65 -23.81
C GLN A 258 19.81 -5.72 -22.37
N TYR A 259 18.55 -5.50 -22.11
CA TYR A 259 17.94 -5.52 -20.78
C TYR A 259 16.74 -6.45 -20.78
N ARG A 260 16.33 -6.81 -19.58
CA ARG A 260 15.18 -7.64 -19.33
C ARG A 260 14.33 -7.02 -18.24
N LEU A 261 13.04 -6.86 -18.52
CA LEU A 261 12.02 -6.66 -17.49
C LEU A 261 11.60 -8.03 -16.99
N LYS A 262 12.01 -8.37 -15.78
CA LYS A 262 11.64 -9.61 -15.09
C LYS A 262 10.46 -9.34 -14.20
N ILE A 263 9.36 -10.06 -14.43
CA ILE A 263 8.06 -9.86 -13.79
C ILE A 263 7.78 -11.07 -12.91
N GLU A 264 7.57 -10.86 -11.61
CA GLU A 264 7.13 -11.93 -10.72
C GLU A 264 5.68 -12.29 -11.02
N SER A 265 5.40 -13.58 -11.16
CA SER A 265 4.04 -14.04 -11.52
C SER A 265 2.97 -13.81 -10.45
N ARG A 266 3.36 -13.34 -9.25
CA ARG A 266 2.43 -12.89 -8.21
C ARG A 266 1.88 -11.48 -8.44
N LEU A 267 2.34 -10.77 -9.47
CA LEU A 267 1.71 -9.52 -9.89
C LEU A 267 0.25 -9.75 -10.22
N GLU A 268 -0.61 -8.91 -9.71
CA GLU A 268 -2.07 -9.02 -9.82
C GLU A 268 -2.68 -7.80 -10.52
N ASP A 269 -3.86 -7.98 -11.08
CA ASP A 269 -4.78 -6.91 -11.43
C ASP A 269 -5.61 -6.44 -10.21
N LEU A 270 -6.61 -5.60 -10.43
CA LEU A 270 -7.48 -5.08 -9.39
C LEU A 270 -8.39 -6.13 -8.74
N ALA A 271 -8.68 -7.22 -9.45
CA ALA A 271 -9.51 -8.33 -8.98
C ALA A 271 -8.70 -9.42 -8.25
N GLY A 272 -7.36 -9.28 -8.22
CA GLY A 272 -6.45 -10.26 -7.62
C GLY A 272 -6.11 -11.42 -8.54
N ASN A 273 -6.41 -11.32 -9.84
CA ASN A 273 -5.96 -12.30 -10.82
C ASN A 273 -4.46 -12.08 -11.06
N ASN A 274 -3.66 -13.12 -10.88
CA ASN A 274 -2.21 -13.04 -11.13
C ASN A 274 -1.85 -13.64 -12.50
N LEU A 275 -0.58 -13.48 -12.92
CA LEU A 275 -0.13 -13.93 -14.25
C LEU A 275 -0.33 -15.43 -14.50
N ASN A 276 -0.46 -16.24 -13.46
CA ASN A 276 -0.66 -17.68 -13.60
C ASN A 276 -2.13 -18.10 -13.59
N ARG A 277 -3.01 -17.30 -12.96
CA ARG A 277 -4.40 -17.73 -12.73
C ARG A 277 -5.31 -16.63 -12.20
N PRO A 278 -6.62 -16.72 -12.50
CA PRO A 278 -7.64 -15.93 -11.84
C PRO A 278 -7.72 -16.20 -10.33
N PHE A 279 -8.10 -15.17 -9.56
CA PHE A 279 -8.29 -15.26 -8.11
C PHE A 279 -9.49 -16.13 -7.72
N ASP A 280 -10.61 -15.94 -8.42
CA ASP A 280 -11.86 -16.71 -8.22
C ASP A 280 -11.99 -17.79 -9.30
N ARG A 281 -11.40 -18.95 -9.04
CA ARG A 281 -11.47 -20.09 -9.95
C ARG A 281 -12.24 -21.24 -9.33
N ASP A 282 -12.94 -21.98 -10.17
CA ASP A 282 -13.57 -23.25 -9.78
C ASP A 282 -12.48 -24.34 -9.63
N ILE A 283 -12.17 -24.68 -8.39
CA ILE A 283 -11.17 -25.72 -8.06
C ILE A 283 -11.66 -27.13 -8.34
N THR A 284 -12.98 -27.33 -8.57
CA THR A 284 -13.56 -28.64 -8.86
C THR A 284 -13.35 -29.04 -10.33
N ARG A 285 -13.13 -28.06 -11.21
CA ARG A 285 -12.79 -28.31 -12.61
C ARG A 285 -11.32 -28.70 -12.72
N LYS A 286 -11.07 -29.95 -13.08
CA LYS A 286 -9.73 -30.49 -13.40
C LYS A 286 -9.22 -29.94 -14.75
N ASN A 287 -9.17 -28.63 -14.92
CA ASN A 287 -8.40 -28.08 -16.01
C ASN A 287 -6.92 -28.29 -15.68
N LYS A 288 -6.17 -28.89 -16.60
CA LYS A 288 -4.70 -28.92 -16.54
C LYS A 288 -4.23 -27.47 -16.51
N SER A 289 -4.04 -26.90 -15.32
CA SER A 289 -3.35 -25.62 -15.22
C SER A 289 -1.96 -25.80 -15.80
N PRO A 290 -1.49 -24.93 -16.68
CA PRO A 290 -0.08 -24.93 -17.07
C PRO A 290 0.79 -24.88 -15.81
N THR A 291 2.00 -25.41 -15.91
CA THR A 291 2.97 -25.34 -14.79
C THR A 291 3.14 -23.87 -14.41
N PRO A 292 2.91 -23.50 -13.14
CA PRO A 292 3.05 -22.11 -12.73
C PRO A 292 4.48 -21.61 -12.98
N HIS A 293 4.62 -20.50 -13.65
CA HIS A 293 5.89 -19.82 -13.81
C HIS A 293 6.12 -18.91 -12.59
N LEU A 294 7.37 -18.85 -12.10
CA LEU A 294 7.72 -17.89 -11.04
C LEU A 294 7.91 -16.48 -11.60
N PHE A 295 8.39 -16.40 -12.83
CA PHE A 295 8.70 -15.15 -13.52
C PHE A 295 8.29 -15.22 -14.99
N VAL A 296 8.00 -14.05 -15.55
CA VAL A 296 7.88 -13.80 -16.98
C VAL A 296 8.89 -12.74 -17.37
N ASP A 297 9.59 -12.89 -18.48
CA ASP A 297 10.62 -11.97 -18.93
C ASP A 297 10.19 -11.26 -20.23
N MET A 298 10.35 -9.94 -20.28
CA MET A 298 10.24 -9.13 -21.49
C MET A 298 11.59 -8.50 -21.85
N LEU A 299 12.05 -8.68 -23.07
CA LEU A 299 13.34 -8.15 -23.52
C LEU A 299 13.17 -6.76 -24.12
N PHE A 300 14.12 -5.86 -23.83
CA PHE A 300 14.23 -4.56 -24.49
C PHE A 300 15.69 -4.17 -24.68
N ARG A 301 15.95 -3.17 -25.49
CA ARG A 301 17.32 -2.76 -25.83
C ARG A 301 17.45 -1.23 -25.76
N VAL A 302 18.45 -0.78 -25.04
CA VAL A 302 18.86 0.63 -25.01
C VAL A 302 19.93 0.87 -26.09
N LYS A 303 19.67 1.86 -26.96
CA LYS A 303 20.55 2.21 -28.10
C LYS A 303 21.05 3.62 -27.94
#